data_48fb3f7b228e29d06a1fbb1baffee1af
#
_entry.id   48fb3f7b228e29d06a1fbb1baffee1af
#
_cell.length_a   1.000
_cell.length_b   1.000
_cell.length_c   1.000
_cell.angle_alpha   90.00
_cell.angle_beta   90.00
_cell.angle_gamma   90.00
#
_symmetry.space_group_name_H-M   'P 1'
#
loop_
_entity.id
_entity.type
_entity.pdbx_description
1 polymer ?
#
loop_
_entity_poly.entity_id
_entity_poly.type
_entity_poly.pdbx_seq_one_letter_code
_entity_poly.pdbx_strand_id
1 'polypeptide(L)'
;GKSGLRVAFFPGCMGDKIYTGVSEACLKVFEHHGVGVFLSDNFACCGIPALVSGDREGVEKMIEHNLGILSRTHVDYIVTPCSSCTMTIKEYWPEMWRNLPASLMETAKKFGAKAIDINAFLVDVLGVHPEGPAKGGLKVTYHESCHLKKSLGVSKQPRALINMNKNCELVEMVEPDRCCGCGGSFTLTHYDISQQIGQKKRDSIVATGADVVATGCPACMMQLSDMLARNGDRARVRHTVELYADTL
;
A
#
# COMPACT_ATOMS: atom_id res chain seq x y z
N GLY A 1 22.18 7.48 2.96
CA GLY A 1 21.93 6.45 3.96
C GLY A 1 23.06 5.45 4.03
N LYS A 2 23.15 4.65 5.09
CA LYS A 2 24.19 3.60 5.24
C LYS A 2 24.03 2.47 4.22
N SER A 3 22.80 2.22 3.73
CA SER A 3 22.55 1.24 2.66
C SER A 3 23.07 1.67 1.28
N GLY A 4 23.43 2.93 1.09
CA GLY A 4 23.74 3.53 -0.20
C GLY A 4 22.52 3.83 -1.07
N LEU A 5 21.32 3.33 -0.71
CA LEU A 5 20.08 3.55 -1.44
C LEU A 5 19.39 4.87 -1.04
N ARG A 6 18.74 5.48 -2.03
CA ARG A 6 17.94 6.69 -1.83
C ARG A 6 16.56 6.51 -2.46
N VAL A 7 15.50 6.71 -1.68
CA VAL A 7 14.13 6.57 -2.13
C VAL A 7 13.38 7.90 -2.11
N ALA A 8 12.45 8.10 -3.05
CA ALA A 8 11.37 9.05 -2.86
C ALA A 8 10.25 8.30 -2.12
N PHE A 9 9.92 8.75 -0.93
CA PHE A 9 8.79 8.20 -0.20
C PHE A 9 7.51 8.92 -0.62
N PHE A 10 6.59 8.16 -1.20
CA PHE A 10 5.29 8.64 -1.65
C PHE A 10 4.20 8.05 -0.73
N PRO A 11 3.80 8.75 0.34
CA PRO A 11 2.83 8.23 1.32
C PRO A 11 1.44 8.01 0.71
N GLY A 12 1.10 8.75 -0.35
CA GLY A 12 -0.25 8.84 -0.90
C GLY A 12 -1.20 9.59 0.02
N CYS A 13 -2.35 10.01 -0.50
CA CYS A 13 -3.31 10.84 0.25
C CYS A 13 -3.83 10.17 1.54
N MET A 14 -4.01 8.85 1.53
CA MET A 14 -4.48 8.11 2.70
C MET A 14 -3.40 7.98 3.78
N GLY A 15 -2.15 7.72 3.39
CA GLY A 15 -1.02 7.64 4.32
C GLY A 15 -0.61 9.00 4.88
N ASP A 16 -0.83 10.07 4.12
CA ASP A 16 -0.50 11.43 4.55
C ASP A 16 -1.57 12.04 5.48
N LYS A 17 -2.87 11.78 5.23
CA LYS A 17 -3.95 12.50 5.91
C LYS A 17 -4.77 11.66 6.89
N ILE A 18 -4.82 10.33 6.73
CA ILE A 18 -5.72 9.45 7.50
C ILE A 18 -4.93 8.42 8.30
N TYR A 19 -4.06 7.66 7.65
CA TYR A 19 -3.27 6.60 8.25
C TYR A 19 -1.81 7.02 8.42
N THR A 20 -1.58 8.16 9.11
CA THR A 20 -0.24 8.74 9.31
C THR A 20 0.72 7.78 10.01
N GLY A 21 0.21 6.92 10.92
CA GLY A 21 0.99 5.86 11.56
C GLY A 21 1.64 4.89 10.57
N VAL A 22 1.01 4.64 9.41
CA VAL A 22 1.61 3.82 8.35
C VAL A 22 2.83 4.52 7.76
N SER A 23 2.73 5.83 7.53
CA SER A 23 3.85 6.63 7.01
C SER A 23 4.99 6.75 8.03
N GLU A 24 4.68 6.94 9.30
CA GLU A 24 5.64 6.96 10.40
C GLU A 24 6.37 5.61 10.51
N ALA A 25 5.65 4.49 10.41
CA ALA A 25 6.23 3.15 10.38
C ALA A 25 7.20 2.99 9.20
N CYS A 26 6.85 3.48 8.00
CA CYS A 26 7.74 3.47 6.85
C CYS A 26 9.02 4.26 7.11
N LEU A 27 8.92 5.46 7.67
CA LEU A 27 10.08 6.31 7.98
C LEU A 27 10.99 5.63 9.02
N LYS A 28 10.42 5.04 10.08
CA LYS A 28 11.16 4.26 11.09
C LYS A 28 11.93 3.10 10.43
N VAL A 29 11.28 2.37 9.53
CA VAL A 29 11.89 1.25 8.82
C VAL A 29 13.02 1.72 7.89
N PHE A 30 12.84 2.82 7.15
CA PHE A 30 13.92 3.39 6.33
C PHE A 30 15.12 3.83 7.16
N GLU A 31 14.87 4.48 8.30
CA GLU A 31 15.93 4.89 9.24
C GLU A 31 16.70 3.67 9.75
N HIS A 32 16.00 2.63 10.22
CA HIS A 32 16.61 1.40 10.70
C HIS A 32 17.53 0.76 9.67
N HIS A 33 17.10 0.67 8.40
CA HIS A 33 17.89 0.11 7.31
C HIS A 33 18.88 1.09 6.68
N GLY A 34 18.99 2.30 7.20
CA GLY A 34 19.92 3.32 6.70
C GLY A 34 19.61 3.76 5.26
N VAL A 35 18.35 3.74 4.84
CA VAL A 35 17.91 4.21 3.53
C VAL A 35 17.78 5.73 3.54
N GLY A 36 18.33 6.41 2.53
CA GLY A 36 18.15 7.84 2.35
C GLY A 36 16.75 8.15 1.81
N VAL A 37 16.04 9.10 2.43
CA VAL A 37 14.66 9.43 2.07
C VAL A 37 14.57 10.84 1.51
N PHE A 38 13.95 10.97 0.33
CA PHE A 38 13.38 12.22 -0.16
C PHE A 38 11.87 12.20 0.13
N LEU A 39 11.42 13.16 0.91
CA LEU A 39 10.02 13.38 1.24
C LEU A 39 9.63 14.79 0.82
N SER A 40 8.46 14.96 0.19
CA SER A 40 7.88 16.26 -0.15
C SER A 40 6.54 16.41 0.54
N ASP A 41 6.30 17.57 1.14
CA ASP A 41 5.02 18.00 1.70
C ASP A 41 4.01 18.41 0.61
N ASN A 42 4.47 18.54 -0.62
CA ASN A 42 3.67 19.00 -1.77
C ASN A 42 3.21 17.87 -2.70
N PHE A 43 3.43 16.59 -2.38
CA PHE A 43 2.89 15.51 -3.21
C PHE A 43 1.36 15.56 -3.28
N ALA A 44 0.83 15.59 -4.51
CA ALA A 44 -0.59 15.37 -4.76
C ALA A 44 -0.96 13.89 -4.72
N CYS A 45 -2.27 13.57 -4.80
CA CYS A 45 -2.73 12.19 -4.95
C CYS A 45 -2.09 11.52 -6.19
N CYS A 46 -1.97 10.20 -6.17
CA CYS A 46 -1.52 9.43 -7.35
C CYS A 46 -2.49 9.52 -8.55
N GLY A 47 -3.72 9.96 -8.32
CA GLY A 47 -4.74 10.19 -9.33
C GLY A 47 -5.76 9.06 -9.50
N ILE A 48 -5.58 7.88 -8.88
CA ILE A 48 -6.48 6.73 -9.11
C ILE A 48 -7.95 7.02 -8.77
N PRO A 49 -8.32 7.75 -7.69
CA PRO A 49 -9.72 8.06 -7.43
C PRO A 49 -10.37 8.93 -8.51
N ALA A 50 -9.65 9.93 -9.03
CA ALA A 50 -10.11 10.78 -10.12
C ALA A 50 -10.25 9.97 -11.41
N LEU A 51 -9.29 9.06 -11.67
CA LEU A 51 -9.31 8.20 -12.83
C LEU A 51 -10.57 7.32 -12.89
N VAL A 52 -10.89 6.62 -11.80
CA VAL A 52 -12.08 5.74 -11.76
C VAL A 52 -13.38 6.53 -11.78
N SER A 53 -13.36 7.81 -11.46
CA SER A 53 -14.49 8.74 -11.59
C SER A 53 -14.59 9.38 -12.97
N GLY A 54 -13.64 9.09 -13.90
CA GLY A 54 -13.64 9.63 -15.26
C GLY A 54 -13.05 11.04 -15.40
N ASP A 55 -12.52 11.63 -14.33
CA ASP A 55 -11.88 12.96 -14.33
C ASP A 55 -10.44 12.86 -14.85
N ARG A 56 -10.29 12.77 -16.15
CA ARG A 56 -8.99 12.67 -16.82
C ARG A 56 -8.13 13.92 -16.63
N GLU A 57 -8.74 15.10 -16.74
CA GLU A 57 -8.01 16.37 -16.62
C GLU A 57 -7.43 16.53 -15.21
N GLY A 58 -8.20 16.17 -14.18
CA GLY A 58 -7.73 16.17 -12.79
C GLY A 58 -6.57 15.20 -12.58
N VAL A 59 -6.65 14.00 -13.17
CA VAL A 59 -5.55 13.01 -13.11
C VAL A 59 -4.29 13.58 -13.76
N GLU A 60 -4.38 14.12 -14.97
CA GLU A 60 -3.25 14.68 -15.70
C GLU A 60 -2.54 15.77 -14.88
N LYS A 61 -3.30 16.71 -14.31
CA LYS A 61 -2.75 17.76 -13.44
C LYS A 61 -2.01 17.21 -12.21
N MET A 62 -2.59 16.19 -11.55
CA MET A 62 -1.94 15.58 -10.39
C MET A 62 -0.62 14.89 -10.75
N ILE A 63 -0.59 14.20 -11.87
CA ILE A 63 0.60 13.48 -12.29
C ILE A 63 1.68 14.47 -12.75
N GLU A 64 1.34 15.47 -13.58
CA GLU A 64 2.26 16.52 -13.98
C GLU A 64 2.91 17.20 -12.77
N HIS A 65 2.11 17.55 -11.77
CA HIS A 65 2.58 18.11 -10.52
C HIS A 65 3.57 17.20 -9.80
N ASN A 66 3.21 15.92 -9.61
CA ASN A 66 4.06 14.94 -8.94
C ASN A 66 5.36 14.67 -9.70
N LEU A 67 5.29 14.57 -11.03
CA LEU A 67 6.47 14.44 -11.89
C LEU A 67 7.40 15.65 -11.78
N GLY A 68 6.83 16.86 -11.70
CA GLY A 68 7.58 18.10 -11.49
C GLY A 68 8.38 18.08 -10.17
N ILE A 69 7.82 17.51 -9.10
CA ILE A 69 8.53 17.34 -7.83
C ILE A 69 9.63 16.28 -7.95
N LEU A 70 9.30 15.10 -8.49
CA LEU A 70 10.22 13.98 -8.62
C LEU A 70 11.40 14.29 -9.55
N SER A 71 11.20 15.09 -10.61
CA SER A 71 12.25 15.46 -11.55
C SER A 71 13.40 16.27 -10.92
N ARG A 72 13.14 16.88 -9.76
CA ARG A 72 14.13 17.67 -9.00
C ARG A 72 15.01 16.83 -8.09
N THR A 73 14.82 15.52 -8.06
CA THR A 73 15.56 14.62 -7.19
C THR A 73 16.16 13.43 -7.94
N HIS A 74 17.23 12.88 -7.38
CA HIS A 74 17.83 11.64 -7.86
C HIS A 74 17.58 10.56 -6.81
N VAL A 75 16.75 9.59 -7.17
CA VAL A 75 16.39 8.46 -6.31
C VAL A 75 16.48 7.16 -7.09
N ASP A 76 16.74 6.08 -6.36
CA ASP A 76 16.80 4.73 -6.92
C ASP A 76 15.40 4.16 -7.10
N TYR A 77 14.52 4.39 -6.12
CA TYR A 77 13.14 3.91 -6.11
C TYR A 77 12.16 5.00 -5.68
N ILE A 78 10.89 4.83 -6.09
CA ILE A 78 9.73 5.50 -5.49
C ILE A 78 9.01 4.46 -4.66
N VAL A 79 9.07 4.59 -3.33
CA VAL A 79 8.46 3.62 -2.41
C VAL A 79 7.15 4.18 -1.88
N THR A 80 6.09 3.37 -1.93
CA THR A 80 4.78 3.74 -1.41
C THR A 80 4.18 2.60 -0.56
N PRO A 81 3.51 2.91 0.56
CA PRO A 81 2.81 1.92 1.38
C PRO A 81 1.38 1.66 0.88
N CYS A 82 1.06 2.03 -0.33
CA CYS A 82 -0.27 1.89 -0.91
C CYS A 82 -0.22 1.16 -2.24
N SER A 83 -0.74 -0.08 -2.27
CA SER A 83 -0.76 -0.90 -3.49
C SER A 83 -1.44 -0.19 -4.67
N SER A 84 -2.49 0.59 -4.41
CA SER A 84 -3.17 1.37 -5.46
C SER A 84 -2.28 2.50 -5.99
N CYS A 85 -1.54 3.20 -5.12
CA CYS A 85 -0.60 4.21 -5.54
C CYS A 85 0.56 3.59 -6.33
N THR A 86 1.13 2.48 -5.86
CA THR A 86 2.23 1.78 -6.55
C THR A 86 1.80 1.38 -7.96
N MET A 87 0.66 0.74 -8.10
CA MET A 87 0.12 0.31 -9.39
C MET A 87 -0.13 1.51 -10.30
N THR A 88 -0.73 2.59 -9.78
CA THR A 88 -1.02 3.79 -10.56
C THR A 88 0.25 4.45 -11.08
N ILE A 89 1.27 4.61 -10.22
CA ILE A 89 2.56 5.21 -10.60
C ILE A 89 3.28 4.31 -11.62
N LYS A 90 3.25 2.99 -11.42
CA LYS A 90 3.97 2.02 -12.23
C LYS A 90 3.35 1.81 -13.61
N GLU A 91 2.04 1.66 -13.66
CA GLU A 91 1.33 1.22 -14.86
C GLU A 91 0.57 2.37 -15.56
N TYR A 92 -0.13 3.20 -14.79
CA TYR A 92 -0.99 4.23 -15.39
C TYR A 92 -0.28 5.53 -15.68
N TRP A 93 0.65 5.98 -14.85
CA TRP A 93 1.41 7.19 -15.18
C TRP A 93 2.13 7.10 -16.52
N PRO A 94 2.76 5.97 -16.93
CA PRO A 94 3.38 5.85 -18.25
C PRO A 94 2.41 5.79 -19.43
N GLU A 95 1.18 5.32 -19.22
CA GLU A 95 0.28 4.95 -20.35
C GLU A 95 -0.89 5.91 -20.59
N MET A 96 -1.27 6.71 -19.58
CA MET A 96 -2.54 7.43 -19.59
C MET A 96 -2.59 8.71 -20.43
N TRP A 97 -1.57 8.99 -21.17
CA TRP A 97 -1.39 10.29 -21.78
C TRP A 97 -1.74 10.30 -23.26
N ARG A 98 -2.79 11.03 -23.60
CA ARG A 98 -3.06 11.36 -25.01
C ARG A 98 -2.53 12.75 -25.40
N ASN A 99 -2.33 13.65 -24.43
CA ASN A 99 -2.07 15.07 -24.70
C ASN A 99 -0.86 15.65 -23.95
N LEU A 100 -0.02 14.83 -23.28
CA LEU A 100 1.17 15.34 -22.62
C LEU A 100 2.35 15.53 -23.58
N PRO A 101 3.22 16.52 -23.28
CA PRO A 101 4.50 16.65 -23.96
C PRO A 101 5.32 15.38 -23.89
N ALA A 102 6.02 15.03 -24.96
CA ALA A 102 6.84 13.81 -25.03
C ALA A 102 7.88 13.71 -23.89
N SER A 103 8.41 14.85 -23.43
CA SER A 103 9.35 14.93 -22.31
C SER A 103 8.74 14.47 -20.97
N LEU A 104 7.46 14.75 -20.73
CA LEU A 104 6.75 14.29 -19.53
C LEU A 104 6.40 12.81 -19.63
N MET A 105 6.10 12.30 -20.81
CA MET A 105 5.88 10.86 -21.03
C MET A 105 7.14 10.05 -20.69
N GLU A 106 8.30 10.48 -21.16
CA GLU A 106 9.57 9.83 -20.82
C GLU A 106 9.87 9.91 -19.33
N THR A 107 9.55 11.03 -18.69
CA THR A 107 9.68 11.21 -17.25
C THR A 107 8.74 10.27 -16.49
N ALA A 108 7.48 10.14 -16.93
CA ALA A 108 6.51 9.20 -16.34
C ALA A 108 6.97 7.74 -16.45
N LYS A 109 7.49 7.33 -17.61
CA LYS A 109 8.05 5.98 -17.81
C LYS A 109 9.24 5.72 -16.89
N LYS A 110 10.17 6.69 -16.79
CA LYS A 110 11.35 6.61 -15.92
C LYS A 110 10.96 6.41 -14.46
N PHE A 111 9.99 7.18 -13.96
CA PHE A 111 9.54 7.07 -12.57
C PHE A 111 8.61 5.89 -12.34
N GLY A 112 7.78 5.53 -13.31
CA GLY A 112 6.96 4.31 -13.25
C GLY A 112 7.82 3.04 -13.07
N ALA A 113 8.95 2.95 -13.80
CA ALA A 113 9.89 1.84 -13.67
C ALA A 113 10.56 1.75 -12.28
N LYS A 114 10.64 2.88 -11.55
CA LYS A 114 11.22 2.96 -10.19
C LYS A 114 10.19 2.75 -9.08
N ALA A 115 8.90 2.70 -9.40
CA ALA A 115 7.85 2.55 -8.42
C ALA A 115 7.81 1.12 -7.85
N ILE A 116 7.82 1.02 -6.52
CA ILE A 116 7.81 -0.25 -5.80
C ILE A 116 6.98 -0.13 -4.51
N ASP A 117 6.24 -1.19 -4.19
CA ASP A 117 5.52 -1.30 -2.92
C ASP A 117 6.49 -1.50 -1.76
N ILE A 118 6.16 -0.95 -0.58
CA ILE A 118 7.01 -1.04 0.61
C ILE A 118 7.34 -2.48 1.00
N ASN A 119 6.39 -3.42 0.86
CA ASN A 119 6.65 -4.82 1.21
C ASN A 119 7.68 -5.46 0.26
N ALA A 120 7.52 -5.21 -1.04
CA ALA A 120 8.48 -5.68 -2.04
C ALA A 120 9.84 -5.00 -1.87
N PHE A 121 9.86 -3.70 -1.57
CA PHE A 121 11.11 -2.98 -1.31
C PHE A 121 11.89 -3.59 -0.13
N LEU A 122 11.21 -3.86 0.98
CA LEU A 122 11.86 -4.42 2.16
C LEU A 122 12.39 -5.84 1.92
N VAL A 123 11.58 -6.70 1.29
CA VAL A 123 11.95 -8.10 1.09
C VAL A 123 12.88 -8.29 -0.10
N ASP A 124 12.53 -7.76 -1.26
CA ASP A 124 13.22 -8.07 -2.51
C ASP A 124 14.46 -7.18 -2.74
N VAL A 125 14.47 -5.94 -2.19
CA VAL A 125 15.59 -5.00 -2.36
C VAL A 125 16.49 -4.95 -1.15
N LEU A 126 15.92 -4.88 0.07
CA LEU A 126 16.71 -4.81 1.31
C LEU A 126 17.02 -6.20 1.90
N GLY A 127 16.42 -7.28 1.36
CA GLY A 127 16.69 -8.64 1.83
C GLY A 127 16.13 -8.95 3.22
N VAL A 128 15.04 -8.30 3.62
CA VAL A 128 14.40 -8.56 4.92
C VAL A 128 13.66 -9.88 4.87
N HIS A 129 14.17 -10.88 5.60
CA HIS A 129 13.58 -12.23 5.67
C HIS A 129 13.46 -12.70 7.11
N PRO A 130 12.37 -13.45 7.45
CA PRO A 130 12.18 -13.97 8.79
C PRO A 130 13.22 -15.05 9.13
N GLU A 131 13.81 -14.95 10.32
CA GLU A 131 14.71 -15.94 10.88
C GLU A 131 13.95 -16.92 11.78
N GLY A 132 13.51 -18.04 11.21
CA GLY A 132 12.82 -19.11 11.93
C GLY A 132 11.33 -18.81 12.22
N PRO A 133 10.63 -19.76 12.88
CA PRO A 133 9.20 -19.70 13.11
C PRO A 133 8.80 -18.60 14.12
N ALA A 134 7.57 -18.13 14.02
CA ALA A 134 6.93 -17.33 15.05
C ALA A 134 6.82 -18.11 16.37
N LYS A 135 6.84 -17.39 17.50
CA LYS A 135 6.74 -18.00 18.85
C LYS A 135 5.31 -18.04 19.38
N GLY A 136 4.34 -17.60 18.56
CA GLY A 136 2.95 -17.44 18.97
C GLY A 136 2.69 -16.05 19.58
N GLY A 137 1.44 -15.76 19.89
CA GLY A 137 1.00 -14.47 20.45
C GLY A 137 -0.20 -13.92 19.70
N LEU A 138 -0.10 -12.73 19.15
CA LEU A 138 -1.16 -12.07 18.41
C LEU A 138 -1.48 -12.81 17.11
N LYS A 139 -2.71 -13.31 16.96
CA LYS A 139 -3.14 -13.95 15.71
C LYS A 139 -3.39 -12.91 14.65
N VAL A 140 -2.69 -13.02 13.54
CA VAL A 140 -2.77 -12.09 12.40
C VAL A 140 -3.24 -12.86 11.17
N THR A 141 -4.30 -12.39 10.53
CA THR A 141 -4.66 -12.85 9.20
C THR A 141 -4.30 -11.81 8.15
N TYR A 142 -4.13 -12.21 6.88
CA TYR A 142 -3.67 -11.29 5.84
C TYR A 142 -4.69 -11.18 4.69
N HIS A 143 -5.14 -9.95 4.42
CA HIS A 143 -5.93 -9.60 3.24
C HIS A 143 -5.01 -9.21 2.09
N GLU A 144 -4.99 -10.00 1.03
CA GLU A 144 -4.28 -9.68 -0.21
C GLU A 144 -5.05 -8.61 -1.00
N SER A 145 -4.56 -7.39 -0.96
CA SER A 145 -5.12 -6.30 -1.76
C SER A 145 -5.02 -6.63 -3.26
N CYS A 146 -6.11 -6.38 -4.01
CA CYS A 146 -6.20 -6.77 -5.42
C CYS A 146 -5.07 -6.16 -6.27
N HIS A 147 -4.75 -4.89 -6.10
CA HIS A 147 -3.66 -4.24 -6.83
C HIS A 147 -2.29 -4.82 -6.45
N LEU A 148 -2.09 -5.16 -5.19
CA LEU A 148 -0.81 -5.71 -4.75
C LEU A 148 -0.57 -7.10 -5.37
N LYS A 149 -1.56 -7.98 -5.28
CA LYS A 149 -1.43 -9.35 -5.78
C LYS A 149 -1.59 -9.44 -7.29
N LYS A 150 -2.69 -8.91 -7.85
CA LYS A 150 -3.07 -9.16 -9.25
C LYS A 150 -2.32 -8.29 -10.24
N SER A 151 -2.05 -7.02 -9.89
CA SER A 151 -1.32 -6.10 -10.75
C SER A 151 0.20 -6.18 -10.50
N LEU A 152 0.62 -6.16 -9.24
CA LEU A 152 2.04 -6.04 -8.90
C LEU A 152 2.73 -7.39 -8.63
N GLY A 153 2.00 -8.50 -8.52
CA GLY A 153 2.55 -9.83 -8.24
C GLY A 153 3.13 -10.00 -6.83
N VAL A 154 2.85 -9.07 -5.91
CA VAL A 154 3.37 -9.05 -4.54
C VAL A 154 2.39 -9.77 -3.61
N SER A 155 2.77 -10.91 -3.09
CA SER A 155 1.93 -11.77 -2.22
C SER A 155 2.72 -12.41 -1.09
N LYS A 156 3.95 -12.86 -1.35
CA LYS A 156 4.82 -13.52 -0.36
C LYS A 156 5.47 -12.51 0.58
N GLN A 157 5.80 -11.33 0.07
CA GLN A 157 6.55 -10.30 0.79
C GLN A 157 5.78 -9.77 2.02
N PRO A 158 4.48 -9.44 1.94
CA PRO A 158 3.71 -9.06 3.13
C PRO A 158 3.69 -10.14 4.21
N ARG A 159 3.57 -11.40 3.82
CA ARG A 159 3.62 -12.55 4.75
C ARG A 159 4.99 -12.69 5.43
N ALA A 160 6.06 -12.46 4.67
CA ALA A 160 7.40 -12.44 5.23
C ALA A 160 7.53 -11.36 6.31
N LEU A 161 7.02 -10.14 6.07
CA LEU A 161 7.06 -9.05 7.04
C LEU A 161 6.21 -9.35 8.30
N ILE A 162 5.03 -9.96 8.16
CA ILE A 162 4.24 -10.40 9.32
C ILE A 162 5.04 -11.41 10.15
N ASN A 163 5.68 -12.37 9.50
CA ASN A 163 6.49 -13.41 10.15
C ASN A 163 7.81 -12.88 10.75
N MET A 164 8.25 -11.67 10.41
CA MET A 164 9.37 -11.00 11.10
C MET A 164 9.02 -10.72 12.56
N ASN A 165 7.76 -10.42 12.84
CA ASN A 165 7.31 -10.18 14.20
C ASN A 165 7.07 -11.52 14.93
N LYS A 166 8.01 -11.89 15.77
CA LYS A 166 7.98 -13.16 16.53
C LYS A 166 6.79 -13.28 17.50
N ASN A 167 6.14 -12.16 17.80
CA ASN A 167 4.94 -12.13 18.64
C ASN A 167 3.65 -12.28 17.82
N CYS A 168 3.75 -12.45 16.50
CA CYS A 168 2.62 -12.65 15.59
C CYS A 168 2.59 -14.08 15.07
N GLU A 169 1.40 -14.69 15.06
CA GLU A 169 1.10 -15.95 14.40
C GLU A 169 0.25 -15.67 13.15
N LEU A 170 0.77 -15.97 11.97
CA LEU A 170 0.01 -15.81 10.72
C LEU A 170 -0.98 -16.95 10.55
N VAL A 171 -2.27 -16.61 10.50
CA VAL A 171 -3.38 -17.54 10.22
C VAL A 171 -4.01 -17.15 8.90
N GLU A 172 -3.90 -18.01 7.89
CA GLU A 172 -4.45 -17.71 6.56
C GLU A 172 -5.99 -17.78 6.56
N MET A 173 -6.61 -16.78 5.94
CA MET A 173 -8.05 -16.80 5.69
C MET A 173 -8.39 -17.54 4.38
N VAL A 174 -9.61 -18.02 4.27
CA VAL A 174 -10.15 -18.53 3.01
C VAL A 174 -10.29 -17.37 2.02
N GLU A 175 -9.83 -17.56 0.77
CA GLU A 175 -9.86 -16.54 -0.30
C GLU A 175 -9.22 -15.20 0.13
N PRO A 176 -7.94 -15.19 0.50
CA PRO A 176 -7.27 -13.98 0.98
C PRO A 176 -7.30 -12.84 -0.05
N ASP A 177 -7.41 -13.15 -1.35
CA ASP A 177 -7.47 -12.21 -2.47
C ASP A 177 -8.88 -11.81 -2.92
N ARG A 178 -9.93 -12.28 -2.22
CA ARG A 178 -11.29 -11.77 -2.43
C ARG A 178 -11.32 -10.27 -2.14
N CYS A 179 -11.93 -9.48 -3.02
CA CYS A 179 -12.04 -8.03 -2.88
C CYS A 179 -12.66 -7.63 -1.54
N CYS A 180 -12.15 -6.57 -0.92
CA CYS A 180 -12.71 -5.99 0.30
C CYS A 180 -13.97 -5.15 0.06
N GLY A 181 -14.27 -4.81 -1.21
CA GLY A 181 -15.41 -3.98 -1.58
C GLY A 181 -15.10 -2.49 -1.76
N CYS A 182 -13.91 -2.00 -1.40
CA CYS A 182 -13.60 -0.57 -1.44
C CYS A 182 -13.75 0.05 -2.83
N GLY A 183 -13.02 -0.47 -3.85
CA GLY A 183 -13.09 0.03 -5.22
C GLY A 183 -12.82 1.53 -5.39
N GLY A 184 -12.03 2.14 -4.49
CA GLY A 184 -11.78 3.58 -4.50
C GLY A 184 -13.04 4.39 -4.20
N SER A 185 -13.48 5.26 -5.11
CA SER A 185 -14.73 6.04 -4.97
C SER A 185 -15.99 5.18 -5.04
N PHE A 186 -15.93 3.93 -5.53
CA PHE A 186 -17.06 3.02 -5.62
C PHE A 186 -17.77 2.82 -4.28
N THR A 187 -17.02 2.69 -3.18
CA THR A 187 -17.62 2.55 -1.85
C THR A 187 -18.44 3.77 -1.43
N LEU A 188 -18.17 4.96 -1.99
CA LEU A 188 -18.94 6.18 -1.70
C LEU A 188 -20.18 6.29 -2.58
N THR A 189 -20.10 5.86 -3.84
CA THR A 189 -21.18 6.02 -4.82
C THR A 189 -22.13 4.82 -4.87
N HIS A 190 -21.66 3.62 -4.49
CA HIS A 190 -22.39 2.36 -4.52
C HIS A 190 -22.25 1.61 -3.19
N TYR A 191 -22.51 2.32 -2.11
CA TYR A 191 -22.25 1.84 -0.75
C TYR A 191 -22.88 0.48 -0.46
N ASP A 192 -24.17 0.29 -0.80
CA ASP A 192 -24.90 -0.95 -0.54
C ASP A 192 -24.26 -2.18 -1.22
N ILE A 193 -23.79 -2.01 -2.45
CA ILE A 193 -23.08 -3.08 -3.18
C ILE A 193 -21.72 -3.32 -2.56
N SER A 194 -20.99 -2.26 -2.24
CA SER A 194 -19.70 -2.31 -1.55
C SER A 194 -19.81 -3.09 -0.22
N GLN A 195 -20.87 -2.84 0.54
CA GLN A 195 -21.13 -3.55 1.81
C GLN A 195 -21.37 -5.04 1.58
N GLN A 196 -22.15 -5.44 0.58
CA GLN A 196 -22.39 -6.86 0.26
C GLN A 196 -21.09 -7.60 -0.12
N ILE A 197 -20.20 -6.94 -0.85
CA ILE A 197 -18.88 -7.48 -1.19
C ILE A 197 -18.02 -7.58 0.08
N GLY A 198 -17.99 -6.51 0.87
CA GLY A 198 -17.23 -6.40 2.11
C GLY A 198 -17.65 -7.42 3.16
N GLN A 199 -18.94 -7.72 3.26
CA GLN A 199 -19.47 -8.71 4.20
C GLN A 199 -18.84 -10.10 3.99
N LYS A 200 -18.73 -10.55 2.75
CA LYS A 200 -18.08 -11.83 2.44
C LYS A 200 -16.60 -11.85 2.86
N LYS A 201 -15.90 -10.73 2.72
CA LYS A 201 -14.51 -10.60 3.18
C LYS A 201 -14.43 -10.59 4.72
N ARG A 202 -15.31 -9.84 5.37
CA ARG A 202 -15.44 -9.82 6.84
C ARG A 202 -15.65 -11.22 7.40
N ASP A 203 -16.56 -12.00 6.80
CA ASP A 203 -16.85 -13.37 7.26
C ASP A 203 -15.61 -14.27 7.16
N SER A 204 -14.82 -14.15 6.08
CA SER A 204 -13.55 -14.86 5.94
C SER A 204 -12.52 -14.44 7.01
N ILE A 205 -12.47 -13.17 7.39
CA ILE A 205 -11.59 -12.66 8.44
C ILE A 205 -12.01 -13.23 9.80
N VAL A 206 -13.28 -13.09 10.15
CA VAL A 206 -13.81 -13.53 11.45
C VAL A 206 -13.67 -15.04 11.65
N ALA A 207 -13.85 -15.82 10.59
CA ALA A 207 -13.67 -17.27 10.62
C ALA A 207 -12.26 -17.72 11.01
N THR A 208 -11.24 -16.85 10.88
CA THR A 208 -9.87 -17.18 11.32
C THR A 208 -9.67 -17.07 12.82
N GLY A 209 -10.56 -16.37 13.53
CA GLY A 209 -10.36 -16.02 14.94
C GLY A 209 -9.16 -15.10 15.18
N ALA A 210 -8.71 -14.36 14.17
CA ALA A 210 -7.56 -13.47 14.27
C ALA A 210 -7.89 -12.19 15.06
N ASP A 211 -6.90 -11.71 15.81
CA ASP A 211 -6.96 -10.45 16.55
C ASP A 211 -6.72 -9.24 15.62
N VAL A 212 -5.95 -9.47 14.54
CA VAL A 212 -5.57 -8.45 13.56
C VAL A 212 -5.76 -8.98 12.15
N VAL A 213 -6.33 -8.15 11.28
CA VAL A 213 -6.22 -8.33 9.83
C VAL A 213 -5.21 -7.34 9.26
N ALA A 214 -4.15 -7.87 8.67
CA ALA A 214 -3.11 -7.08 8.03
C ALA A 214 -3.40 -6.90 6.53
N THR A 215 -3.02 -5.77 5.96
CA THR A 215 -3.07 -5.52 4.51
C THR A 215 -1.99 -4.53 4.08
N GLY A 216 -1.62 -4.52 2.80
CA GLY A 216 -0.67 -3.58 2.19
C GLY A 216 -1.35 -2.40 1.46
N CYS A 217 -2.56 -2.02 1.86
CA CYS A 217 -3.29 -0.94 1.17
C CYS A 217 -4.17 -0.15 2.14
N PRO A 218 -3.90 1.15 2.35
CA PRO A 218 -4.72 2.00 3.23
C PRO A 218 -6.19 2.11 2.81
N ALA A 219 -6.50 2.04 1.52
CA ALA A 219 -7.89 2.01 1.06
C ALA A 219 -8.61 0.72 1.50
N CYS A 220 -7.92 -0.43 1.47
CA CYS A 220 -8.45 -1.66 2.04
C CYS A 220 -8.57 -1.58 3.56
N MET A 221 -7.62 -0.93 4.25
CA MET A 221 -7.72 -0.70 5.69
C MET A 221 -9.01 0.02 6.06
N MET A 222 -9.36 1.08 5.34
CA MET A 222 -10.59 1.85 5.56
C MET A 222 -11.83 0.96 5.43
N GLN A 223 -11.94 0.23 4.34
CA GLN A 223 -13.09 -0.64 4.06
C GLN A 223 -13.21 -1.78 5.09
N LEU A 224 -12.10 -2.43 5.42
CA LEU A 224 -12.11 -3.51 6.41
C LEU A 224 -12.45 -3.00 7.81
N SER A 225 -11.96 -1.80 8.18
CA SER A 225 -12.30 -1.17 9.46
C SER A 225 -13.78 -0.85 9.55
N ASP A 226 -14.38 -0.30 8.49
CA ASP A 226 -15.83 -0.03 8.45
C ASP A 226 -16.63 -1.33 8.60
N MET A 227 -16.28 -2.37 7.85
CA MET A 227 -16.98 -3.67 7.89
C MET A 227 -16.91 -4.33 9.26
N LEU A 228 -15.74 -4.35 9.89
CA LEU A 228 -15.56 -4.95 11.22
C LEU A 228 -16.30 -4.13 12.31
N ALA A 229 -16.16 -2.81 12.28
CA ALA A 229 -16.78 -1.92 13.25
C ALA A 229 -18.32 -2.00 13.23
N ARG A 230 -18.92 -2.00 12.04
CA ARG A 230 -20.38 -2.10 11.88
C ARG A 230 -20.96 -3.41 12.39
N ASN A 231 -20.20 -4.48 12.37
CA ASN A 231 -20.60 -5.80 12.87
C ASN A 231 -20.21 -6.05 14.33
N GLY A 232 -19.58 -5.07 14.99
CA GLY A 232 -19.11 -5.22 16.38
C GLY A 232 -17.96 -6.21 16.56
N ASP A 233 -17.20 -6.47 15.50
CA ASP A 233 -16.07 -7.39 15.54
C ASP A 233 -14.87 -6.78 16.27
N ARG A 234 -14.06 -7.62 16.92
CA ARG A 234 -12.92 -7.19 17.74
C ARG A 234 -11.61 -7.07 16.98
N ALA A 235 -11.52 -7.72 15.82
CA ALA A 235 -10.30 -7.72 15.02
C ALA A 235 -9.93 -6.29 14.60
N ARG A 236 -8.65 -5.94 14.73
CA ARG A 236 -8.11 -4.62 14.33
C ARG A 236 -7.51 -4.70 12.95
N VAL A 237 -7.57 -3.61 12.21
CA VAL A 237 -6.94 -3.51 10.89
C VAL A 237 -5.58 -2.81 11.03
N ARG A 238 -4.52 -3.43 10.50
CA ARG A 238 -3.17 -2.86 10.50
C ARG A 238 -2.49 -3.00 9.14
N HIS A 239 -1.58 -2.09 8.86
CA HIS A 239 -0.70 -2.24 7.71
C HIS A 239 0.44 -3.21 8.03
N THR A 240 0.87 -4.00 7.02
CA THR A 240 1.97 -4.97 7.19
C THR A 240 3.27 -4.32 7.66
N VAL A 241 3.58 -3.11 7.18
CA VAL A 241 4.78 -2.36 7.61
C VAL A 241 4.73 -1.95 9.07
N GLU A 242 3.55 -1.68 9.63
CA GLU A 242 3.41 -1.36 11.07
C GLU A 242 3.79 -2.57 11.94
N LEU A 243 3.34 -3.78 11.53
CA LEU A 243 3.66 -5.02 12.25
C LEU A 243 5.17 -5.31 12.22
N TYR A 244 5.82 -4.98 11.11
CA TYR A 244 7.28 -5.08 11.02
C TYR A 244 7.97 -4.00 11.84
N ALA A 245 7.53 -2.75 11.76
CA ALA A 245 8.10 -1.64 12.52
C ALA A 245 8.01 -1.82 14.05
N ASP A 246 7.03 -2.59 14.55
CA ASP A 246 6.92 -2.96 15.96
C ASP A 246 8.11 -3.82 16.44
N THR A 247 8.88 -4.43 15.55
CA THR A 247 10.02 -5.28 15.88
C THR A 247 11.35 -4.53 16.00
N LEU A 248 11.36 -3.26 15.61
CA LEU A 248 12.55 -2.38 15.54
C LEU A 248 12.68 -1.46 16.81
#